data_45c7178494ed1e435f975c3df9092a74
#
_entry.id   45c7178494ed1e435f975c3df9092a74
#
_cell.length_a   1.000
_cell.length_b   1.000
_cell.length_c   1.000
_cell.angle_alpha   90.00
_cell.angle_beta   90.00
_cell.angle_gamma   90.00
#
_symmetry.space_group_name_H-M   'P 1'
#
loop_
_entity.id
_entity.type
_entity.pdbx_description
1 polymer ?
#
loop_
_entity_poly.entity_id
_entity_poly.type
_entity_poly.pdbx_seq_one_letter_code
_entity_poly.pdbx_strand_id
1 'polypeptide(L)'
;IVNQNNLVTVCQEANCPNITECWSKKHATLMIMGDTCTRACAFCDVKTGKPDDLDVFEPLKISNAVKNLNLKHVGITSVDRDDLEDGGSDHFYKVVKATREKNPDTSIEVLTPDFLRKGDAYKKILKADLDVFNHNIETVPRLYTKVRPGARYFASLELLKKAKEYNKKVFTKSGIMVGLGETKE
;
A
#
# COMPACT_ATOMS: atom_id res chain seq x y z
N ILE A 1 -15.00 -3.63 14.86
CA ILE A 1 -15.24 -2.79 13.65
C ILE A 1 -14.53 -3.39 12.44
N VAL A 2 -13.22 -3.65 12.49
CA VAL A 2 -12.46 -4.24 11.38
C VAL A 2 -13.09 -5.57 10.94
N ASN A 3 -13.14 -6.56 11.83
CA ASN A 3 -13.70 -7.88 11.54
C ASN A 3 -15.21 -7.86 11.20
N GLN A 4 -15.96 -6.92 11.80
CA GLN A 4 -17.40 -6.77 11.52
C GLN A 4 -17.71 -6.23 10.12
N ASN A 5 -16.74 -5.58 9.47
CA ASN A 5 -16.87 -5.05 8.11
C ASN A 5 -16.10 -5.87 7.07
N ASN A 6 -15.62 -7.06 7.42
CA ASN A 6 -14.77 -7.91 6.55
C ASN A 6 -13.58 -7.14 5.96
N LEU A 7 -12.96 -6.27 6.78
CA LEU A 7 -11.77 -5.52 6.38
C LEU A 7 -10.51 -6.24 6.83
N VAL A 8 -9.48 -6.14 6.03
CA VAL A 8 -8.16 -6.71 6.28
C VAL A 8 -7.23 -5.59 6.75
N THR A 9 -6.48 -5.82 7.82
CA THR A 9 -5.42 -4.91 8.25
C THR A 9 -4.07 -5.59 8.14
N VAL A 10 -3.10 -4.92 7.52
CA VAL A 10 -1.71 -5.39 7.53
C VAL A 10 -1.18 -5.57 8.95
N CYS A 11 -1.67 -4.75 9.89
CA CYS A 11 -1.28 -4.86 11.29
C CYS A 11 -1.60 -6.24 11.91
N GLN A 12 -2.69 -6.88 11.49
CA GLN A 12 -3.10 -8.23 11.93
C GLN A 12 -2.44 -9.31 11.06
N GLU A 13 -2.52 -9.20 9.74
CA GLU A 13 -1.98 -10.19 8.79
C GLU A 13 -0.46 -10.37 8.92
N ALA A 14 0.28 -9.27 9.14
CA ALA A 14 1.73 -9.28 9.33
C ALA A 14 2.16 -9.50 10.80
N ASN A 15 1.25 -9.83 11.72
CA ASN A 15 1.55 -9.98 13.14
C ASN A 15 2.42 -8.83 13.70
N CYS A 16 2.07 -7.58 13.36
CA CYS A 16 2.90 -6.41 13.64
C CYS A 16 3.08 -6.20 15.15
N PRO A 17 4.31 -6.16 15.69
CA PRO A 17 4.55 -5.98 17.12
C PRO A 17 4.10 -4.60 17.64
N ASN A 18 3.94 -3.62 16.76
CA ASN A 18 3.59 -2.25 17.10
C ASN A 18 2.08 -1.96 17.06
N ILE A 19 1.24 -2.99 16.83
CA ILE A 19 -0.22 -2.81 16.63
C ILE A 19 -0.87 -2.04 17.78
N THR A 20 -0.55 -2.39 19.02
CA THR A 20 -1.13 -1.76 20.21
C THR A 20 -0.77 -0.28 20.30
N GLU A 21 0.49 0.07 20.05
CA GLU A 21 0.95 1.46 20.07
C GLU A 21 0.32 2.28 18.95
N CYS A 22 0.34 1.77 17.72
CA CYS A 22 -0.26 2.47 16.57
C CYS A 22 -1.75 2.72 16.77
N TRP A 23 -2.49 1.71 17.20
CA TRP A 23 -3.93 1.82 17.39
C TRP A 23 -4.30 2.76 18.56
N SER A 24 -3.50 2.78 19.64
CA SER A 24 -3.70 3.76 20.72
C SER A 24 -3.52 5.20 20.25
N LYS A 25 -2.64 5.43 19.28
CA LYS A 25 -2.41 6.73 18.62
C LYS A 25 -3.43 7.05 17.51
N LYS A 26 -4.41 6.18 17.28
CA LYS A 26 -5.38 6.30 16.17
C LYS A 26 -4.73 6.22 14.79
N HIS A 27 -3.73 5.35 14.66
CA HIS A 27 -3.06 5.01 13.40
C HIS A 27 -3.36 3.56 13.05
N ALA A 28 -3.76 3.29 11.82
CA ALA A 28 -3.95 1.93 11.32
C ALA A 28 -3.59 1.83 9.84
N THR A 29 -3.20 0.64 9.38
CA THR A 29 -2.98 0.36 7.96
C THR A 29 -3.98 -0.68 7.49
N LEU A 30 -4.80 -0.31 6.53
CA LEU A 30 -5.83 -1.13 5.92
C LEU A 30 -5.31 -1.70 4.59
N MET A 31 -5.57 -2.97 4.35
CA MET A 31 -5.23 -3.65 3.10
C MET A 31 -6.46 -3.73 2.22
N ILE A 32 -6.31 -3.36 0.96
CA ILE A 32 -7.37 -3.35 -0.06
C ILE A 32 -7.08 -4.35 -1.16
N MET A 33 -8.09 -4.65 -1.98
CA MET A 33 -8.03 -5.57 -3.13
C MET A 33 -7.82 -7.04 -2.74
N GLY A 34 -8.26 -7.41 -1.54
CA GLY A 34 -8.26 -8.79 -1.03
C GLY A 34 -6.98 -9.16 -0.29
N ASP A 35 -6.83 -10.46 0.00
CA ASP A 35 -5.77 -11.07 0.81
C ASP A 35 -4.80 -11.95 0.01
N THR A 36 -5.00 -12.07 -1.30
CA THR A 36 -4.22 -12.95 -2.18
C THR A 36 -3.40 -12.12 -3.17
N CYS A 37 -2.07 -12.30 -3.14
CA CYS A 37 -1.11 -11.55 -3.95
C CYS A 37 -0.73 -12.34 -5.22
N THR A 38 -0.51 -11.62 -6.34
CA THR A 38 0.02 -12.22 -7.58
C THR A 38 1.52 -12.50 -7.52
N ARG A 39 2.23 -12.02 -6.47
CA ARG A 39 3.68 -12.17 -6.32
C ARG A 39 4.03 -12.88 -5.01
N ALA A 40 5.20 -13.54 -4.99
CA ALA A 40 5.75 -14.28 -3.86
C ALA A 40 7.06 -13.64 -3.37
N CYS A 41 6.97 -12.62 -2.54
CA CYS A 41 8.15 -12.03 -1.90
C CYS A 41 8.58 -12.88 -0.71
N ALA A 42 9.89 -13.16 -0.57
CA ALA A 42 10.41 -14.11 0.42
C ALA A 42 10.20 -13.68 1.89
N PHE A 43 9.94 -12.40 2.14
CA PHE A 43 9.69 -11.84 3.46
C PHE A 43 8.22 -11.70 3.82
N CYS A 44 7.32 -11.97 2.86
CA CYS A 44 5.90 -11.64 2.99
C CYS A 44 5.09 -12.88 3.33
N ASP A 45 4.24 -12.79 4.34
CA ASP A 45 3.37 -13.88 4.80
C ASP A 45 1.99 -13.86 4.11
N VAL A 46 1.78 -12.91 3.18
CA VAL A 46 0.52 -12.81 2.42
C VAL A 46 0.39 -13.97 1.45
N LYS A 47 -0.79 -14.57 1.42
CA LYS A 47 -1.14 -15.68 0.53
C LYS A 47 -0.86 -15.33 -0.94
N THR A 48 -0.19 -16.24 -1.64
CA THR A 48 0.09 -16.09 -3.07
C THR A 48 -0.87 -16.93 -3.91
N GLY A 49 -1.37 -16.37 -5.01
CA GLY A 49 -2.28 -17.09 -5.90
C GLY A 49 -3.01 -16.20 -6.88
N LYS A 50 -4.16 -16.67 -7.33
CA LYS A 50 -5.08 -15.89 -8.16
C LYS A 50 -6.02 -15.12 -7.23
N PRO A 51 -5.97 -13.78 -7.24
CA PRO A 51 -6.88 -12.97 -6.44
C PRO A 51 -8.32 -13.06 -6.93
N ASP A 52 -9.25 -12.78 -6.02
CA ASP A 52 -10.67 -12.60 -6.36
C ASP A 52 -10.94 -11.27 -7.08
N ASP A 53 -12.15 -11.11 -7.60
CA ASP A 53 -12.60 -9.86 -8.20
C ASP A 53 -12.62 -8.72 -7.18
N LEU A 54 -12.47 -7.49 -7.67
CA LEU A 54 -12.48 -6.30 -6.81
C LEU A 54 -13.88 -6.08 -6.21
N ASP A 55 -13.92 -5.84 -4.90
CA ASP A 55 -15.15 -5.42 -4.23
C ASP A 55 -15.46 -3.94 -4.55
N VAL A 56 -16.51 -3.72 -5.33
CA VAL A 56 -16.95 -2.38 -5.73
C VAL A 56 -17.37 -1.50 -4.53
N PHE A 57 -17.70 -2.09 -3.40
CA PHE A 57 -18.07 -1.40 -2.16
C PHE A 57 -16.88 -1.16 -1.22
N GLU A 58 -15.69 -1.68 -1.52
CA GLU A 58 -14.51 -1.51 -0.66
C GLU A 58 -14.16 -0.05 -0.38
N PRO A 59 -14.24 0.90 -1.35
CA PRO A 59 -14.02 2.33 -1.05
C PRO A 59 -14.95 2.87 0.03
N LEU A 60 -16.22 2.48 0.01
CA LEU A 60 -17.20 2.87 1.02
C LEU A 60 -16.92 2.21 2.37
N LYS A 61 -16.58 0.93 2.38
CA LYS A 61 -16.25 0.17 3.60
C LYS A 61 -15.04 0.77 4.30
N ILE A 62 -13.95 1.04 3.55
CA ILE A 62 -12.71 1.65 4.06
C ILE A 62 -12.99 3.04 4.64
N SER A 63 -13.67 3.91 3.91
CA SER A 63 -13.97 5.27 4.37
C SER A 63 -14.83 5.28 5.64
N ASN A 64 -15.77 4.35 5.78
CA ASN A 64 -16.58 4.16 6.98
C ASN A 64 -15.74 3.64 8.16
N ALA A 65 -14.84 2.70 7.92
CA ALA A 65 -13.97 2.16 8.96
C ALA A 65 -13.04 3.24 9.52
N VAL A 66 -12.41 4.04 8.66
CA VAL A 66 -11.57 5.18 9.06
C VAL A 66 -12.35 6.13 9.97
N LYS A 67 -13.59 6.47 9.59
CA LYS A 67 -14.48 7.33 10.40
C LYS A 67 -14.85 6.70 11.74
N ASN A 68 -15.30 5.45 11.74
CA ASN A 68 -15.76 4.77 12.93
C ASN A 68 -14.64 4.51 13.95
N LEU A 69 -13.41 4.30 13.46
CA LEU A 69 -12.20 4.16 14.28
C LEU A 69 -11.63 5.53 14.70
N ASN A 70 -12.18 6.63 14.16
CA ASN A 70 -11.69 7.99 14.39
C ASN A 70 -10.18 8.10 14.18
N LEU A 71 -9.70 7.59 13.02
CA LEU A 71 -8.27 7.56 12.74
C LEU A 71 -7.74 8.95 12.44
N LYS A 72 -6.60 9.28 13.04
CA LYS A 72 -5.82 10.49 12.73
C LYS A 72 -4.92 10.28 11.51
N HIS A 73 -4.47 9.03 11.33
CA HIS A 73 -3.65 8.63 10.20
C HIS A 73 -4.07 7.25 9.72
N VAL A 74 -4.25 7.10 8.42
CA VAL A 74 -4.54 5.82 7.79
C VAL A 74 -3.51 5.51 6.71
N GLY A 75 -2.86 4.35 6.83
CA GLY A 75 -2.16 3.71 5.74
C GLY A 75 -3.15 2.90 4.90
N ILE A 76 -3.09 3.06 3.59
CA ILE A 76 -3.83 2.25 2.62
C ILE A 76 -2.81 1.51 1.78
N THR A 77 -2.83 0.21 1.83
CA THR A 77 -1.93 -0.65 1.04
C THR A 77 -2.71 -1.75 0.34
N SER A 78 -2.04 -2.50 -0.51
CA SER A 78 -2.67 -3.62 -1.21
C SER A 78 -1.70 -4.79 -1.39
N VAL A 79 -2.24 -5.93 -1.78
CA VAL A 79 -1.52 -6.98 -2.49
C VAL A 79 -1.10 -6.51 -3.87
N ASP A 80 -0.08 -7.13 -4.49
CA ASP A 80 0.19 -6.91 -5.92
C ASP A 80 -0.94 -7.53 -6.77
N ARG A 81 -1.43 -6.76 -7.72
CA ARG A 81 -2.52 -7.12 -8.64
C ARG A 81 -2.03 -7.00 -10.08
N ASP A 82 -0.99 -7.80 -10.43
CA ASP A 82 -0.46 -7.84 -11.80
C ASP A 82 -1.48 -8.35 -12.82
N ASP A 83 -2.53 -9.03 -12.36
CA ASP A 83 -3.68 -9.50 -13.13
C ASP A 83 -4.55 -8.36 -13.67
N LEU A 84 -4.59 -7.21 -12.98
CA LEU A 84 -5.35 -6.03 -13.42
C LEU A 84 -4.54 -5.21 -14.44
N GLU A 85 -5.22 -4.67 -15.44
CA GLU A 85 -4.59 -3.86 -16.50
C GLU A 85 -3.81 -2.67 -15.95
N ASP A 86 -4.34 -2.01 -14.93
CA ASP A 86 -3.76 -0.83 -14.28
C ASP A 86 -3.03 -1.14 -12.95
N GLY A 87 -2.90 -2.44 -12.58
CA GLY A 87 -2.33 -2.85 -11.31
C GLY A 87 -3.11 -2.38 -10.08
N GLY A 88 -4.39 -2.06 -10.24
CA GLY A 88 -5.28 -1.61 -9.16
C GLY A 88 -5.24 -0.11 -8.88
N SER A 89 -4.60 0.69 -9.72
CA SER A 89 -4.43 2.14 -9.47
C SER A 89 -5.75 2.91 -9.43
N ASP A 90 -6.74 2.53 -10.23
CA ASP A 90 -8.08 3.13 -10.21
C ASP A 90 -8.83 2.79 -8.90
N HIS A 91 -8.63 1.58 -8.40
CA HIS A 91 -9.22 1.17 -7.14
C HIS A 91 -8.61 1.96 -5.96
N PHE A 92 -7.29 2.11 -5.91
CA PHE A 92 -6.61 3.01 -4.96
C PHE A 92 -7.18 4.43 -5.02
N TYR A 93 -7.30 4.99 -6.22
CA TYR A 93 -7.87 6.33 -6.42
C TYR A 93 -9.26 6.45 -5.79
N LYS A 94 -10.15 5.49 -6.04
CA LYS A 94 -11.51 5.47 -5.49
C LYS A 94 -11.52 5.37 -3.98
N VAL A 95 -10.66 4.52 -3.39
CA VAL A 95 -10.54 4.36 -1.94
C VAL A 95 -10.03 5.64 -1.28
N VAL A 96 -8.96 6.23 -1.80
CA VAL A 96 -8.41 7.49 -1.27
C VAL A 96 -9.44 8.62 -1.36
N LYS A 97 -10.10 8.77 -2.52
CA LYS A 97 -11.12 9.79 -2.73
C LYS A 97 -12.27 9.65 -1.72
N ALA A 98 -12.87 8.46 -1.60
CA ALA A 98 -13.94 8.19 -0.66
C ALA A 98 -13.51 8.41 0.80
N THR A 99 -12.27 8.05 1.13
CA THR A 99 -11.71 8.24 2.47
C THR A 99 -11.54 9.72 2.79
N ARG A 100 -10.98 10.52 1.88
CA ARG A 100 -10.78 11.97 2.03
C ARG A 100 -12.11 12.70 2.16
N GLU A 101 -13.08 12.40 1.28
CA GLU A 101 -14.41 13.04 1.30
C GLU A 101 -15.12 12.83 2.65
N LYS A 102 -14.95 11.65 3.26
CA LYS A 102 -15.61 11.30 4.52
C LYS A 102 -14.82 11.68 5.76
N ASN A 103 -13.50 11.81 5.65
CA ASN A 103 -12.56 12.03 6.74
C ASN A 103 -11.55 13.12 6.35
N PRO A 104 -11.98 14.39 6.23
CA PRO A 104 -11.13 15.46 5.68
C PRO A 104 -9.87 15.73 6.50
N ASP A 105 -9.91 15.51 7.81
CA ASP A 105 -8.81 15.79 8.74
C ASP A 105 -7.86 14.59 8.94
N THR A 106 -8.18 13.42 8.37
CA THR A 106 -7.33 12.23 8.48
C THR A 106 -6.16 12.32 7.50
N SER A 107 -4.93 12.15 7.99
CA SER A 107 -3.76 11.99 7.11
C SER A 107 -3.83 10.64 6.38
N ILE A 108 -3.65 10.67 5.06
CA ILE A 108 -3.74 9.49 4.19
C ILE A 108 -2.38 9.17 3.58
N GLU A 109 -1.83 8.03 3.95
CA GLU A 109 -0.65 7.44 3.32
C GLU A 109 -1.08 6.29 2.42
N VAL A 110 -0.51 6.21 1.22
CA VAL A 110 -0.73 5.08 0.32
C VAL A 110 0.58 4.35 0.12
N LEU A 111 0.66 3.08 0.55
CA LEU A 111 1.78 2.18 0.25
C LEU A 111 1.44 1.37 -1.00
N THR A 112 2.05 1.73 -2.12
CA THR A 112 1.73 1.17 -3.43
C THR A 112 2.62 0.01 -3.83
N PRO A 113 2.15 -0.90 -4.72
CA PRO A 113 3.02 -1.76 -5.52
C PRO A 113 3.90 -0.92 -6.47
N ASP A 114 4.84 -1.57 -7.17
CA ASP A 114 5.74 -0.90 -8.11
C ASP A 114 5.11 -0.58 -9.47
N PHE A 115 3.88 -1.03 -9.73
CA PHE A 115 3.18 -0.90 -11.02
C PHE A 115 4.05 -1.31 -12.22
N LEU A 116 4.88 -2.33 -12.04
CA LEU A 116 5.82 -2.78 -13.07
C LEU A 116 5.07 -3.14 -14.36
N ARG A 117 5.49 -2.54 -15.49
CA ARG A 117 4.86 -2.68 -16.80
C ARG A 117 3.43 -2.12 -16.94
N LYS A 118 2.96 -1.32 -15.98
CA LYS A 118 1.64 -0.67 -16.03
C LYS A 118 1.71 0.81 -16.45
N GLY A 119 2.84 1.21 -17.07
CA GLY A 119 3.04 2.57 -17.57
C GLY A 119 2.92 3.63 -16.46
N ASP A 120 2.04 4.58 -16.69
CA ASP A 120 1.82 5.72 -15.78
C ASP A 120 0.70 5.50 -14.75
N ALA A 121 0.38 4.25 -14.42
CA ALA A 121 -0.71 3.89 -13.50
C ALA A 121 -0.64 4.66 -12.17
N TYR A 122 0.57 4.86 -11.59
CA TYR A 122 0.80 5.62 -10.37
C TYR A 122 0.22 7.06 -10.42
N LYS A 123 0.15 7.68 -11.60
CA LYS A 123 -0.41 9.04 -11.77
C LYS A 123 -1.90 9.09 -11.41
N LYS A 124 -2.62 7.99 -11.58
CA LYS A 124 -4.03 7.92 -11.22
C LYS A 124 -4.22 8.13 -9.71
N ILE A 125 -3.39 7.47 -8.91
CA ILE A 125 -3.43 7.60 -7.45
C ILE A 125 -3.07 9.03 -7.02
N LEU A 126 -2.05 9.61 -7.65
CA LEU A 126 -1.58 10.97 -7.33
C LEU A 126 -2.56 12.08 -7.71
N LYS A 127 -3.64 11.78 -8.44
CA LYS A 127 -4.77 12.67 -8.67
C LYS A 127 -5.75 12.72 -7.49
N ALA A 128 -5.70 11.72 -6.61
CA ALA A 128 -6.45 11.77 -5.36
C ALA A 128 -5.72 12.66 -4.35
N ASP A 129 -6.47 13.15 -3.37
CA ASP A 129 -5.94 14.02 -2.31
C ASP A 129 -5.33 13.17 -1.18
N LEU A 130 -4.11 12.69 -1.40
CA LEU A 130 -3.29 11.94 -0.43
C LEU A 130 -2.14 12.79 0.09
N ASP A 131 -1.69 12.50 1.31
CA ASP A 131 -0.59 13.23 1.96
C ASP A 131 0.77 12.57 1.69
N VAL A 132 0.81 11.23 1.69
CA VAL A 132 2.05 10.46 1.56
C VAL A 132 1.91 9.38 0.49
N PHE A 133 2.82 9.40 -0.49
CA PHE A 133 3.01 8.33 -1.46
C PHE A 133 4.21 7.48 -1.05
N ASN A 134 3.95 6.26 -0.61
CA ASN A 134 4.95 5.33 -0.12
C ASN A 134 5.13 4.17 -1.11
N HIS A 135 6.38 3.79 -1.33
CA HIS A 135 6.75 2.56 -2.00
C HIS A 135 8.04 2.02 -1.41
N ASN A 136 7.99 0.85 -0.80
CA ASN A 136 9.15 0.25 -0.18
C ASN A 136 10.11 -0.33 -1.21
N ILE A 137 11.41 -0.05 -1.06
CA ILE A 137 12.48 -0.71 -1.82
C ILE A 137 12.93 -2.02 -1.19
N GLU A 138 12.59 -2.25 0.05
CA GLU A 138 12.75 -3.45 0.88
C GLU A 138 14.21 -3.85 1.16
N THR A 139 15.06 -3.93 0.14
CA THR A 139 16.45 -4.38 0.28
C THR A 139 17.35 -3.81 -0.80
N VAL A 140 18.65 -4.16 -0.73
CA VAL A 140 19.69 -3.73 -1.69
C VAL A 140 19.60 -4.46 -3.04
N PRO A 141 20.15 -3.88 -4.15
CA PRO A 141 20.00 -4.41 -5.51
C PRO A 141 20.34 -5.88 -5.67
N ARG A 142 21.48 -6.34 -5.10
CA ARG A 142 21.96 -7.72 -5.27
C ARG A 142 21.04 -8.79 -4.64
N LEU A 143 20.20 -8.38 -3.68
CA LEU A 143 19.27 -9.30 -3.02
C LEU A 143 17.89 -9.34 -3.67
N TYR A 144 17.59 -8.43 -4.60
CA TYR A 144 16.25 -8.28 -5.16
C TYR A 144 15.69 -9.56 -5.77
N THR A 145 16.50 -10.30 -6.54
CA THR A 145 16.07 -11.55 -7.19
C THR A 145 15.71 -12.66 -6.19
N LYS A 146 16.32 -12.63 -5.00
CA LYS A 146 16.06 -13.59 -3.92
C LYS A 146 14.87 -13.15 -3.05
N VAL A 147 14.84 -11.87 -2.71
CA VAL A 147 13.95 -11.32 -1.67
C VAL A 147 12.63 -10.85 -2.29
N ARG A 148 12.69 -10.26 -3.48
CA ARG A 148 11.54 -9.66 -4.17
C ARG A 148 11.58 -9.97 -5.68
N PRO A 149 11.45 -11.23 -6.10
CA PRO A 149 11.74 -11.67 -7.46
C PRO A 149 10.85 -11.01 -8.53
N GLY A 150 9.62 -10.63 -8.19
CA GLY A 150 8.68 -9.95 -9.08
C GLY A 150 8.96 -8.47 -9.33
N ALA A 151 9.85 -7.85 -8.54
CA ALA A 151 10.14 -6.41 -8.60
C ALA A 151 11.51 -6.10 -9.21
N ARG A 152 11.78 -4.79 -9.40
CA ARG A 152 13.06 -4.29 -9.91
C ARG A 152 13.49 -3.07 -9.08
N TYR A 153 14.70 -3.11 -8.51
CA TYR A 153 15.22 -2.07 -7.63
C TYR A 153 15.18 -0.68 -8.26
N PHE A 154 15.73 -0.53 -9.45
CA PHE A 154 15.77 0.76 -10.13
C PHE A 154 14.39 1.25 -10.59
N ALA A 155 13.46 0.34 -10.90
CA ALA A 155 12.07 0.71 -11.19
C ALA A 155 11.36 1.26 -9.95
N SER A 156 11.64 0.72 -8.76
CA SER A 156 11.13 1.24 -7.48
C SER A 156 11.64 2.65 -7.17
N LEU A 157 12.92 2.91 -7.41
CA LEU A 157 13.49 4.26 -7.26
C LEU A 157 12.90 5.25 -8.27
N GLU A 158 12.76 4.83 -9.51
CA GLU A 158 12.17 5.64 -10.58
C GLU A 158 10.70 5.96 -10.30
N LEU A 159 9.94 5.04 -9.73
CA LEU A 159 8.56 5.26 -9.33
C LEU A 159 8.46 6.41 -8.32
N LEU A 160 9.29 6.36 -7.25
CA LEU A 160 9.29 7.41 -6.22
C LEU A 160 9.71 8.77 -6.79
N LYS A 161 10.73 8.79 -7.66
CA LYS A 161 11.17 10.00 -8.36
C LYS A 161 10.04 10.59 -9.20
N LYS A 162 9.44 9.80 -10.08
CA LYS A 162 8.33 10.22 -10.95
C LYS A 162 7.11 10.67 -10.16
N ALA A 163 6.78 9.99 -9.06
CA ALA A 163 5.69 10.41 -8.18
C ALA A 163 5.92 11.81 -7.63
N LYS A 164 7.14 12.11 -7.14
CA LYS A 164 7.51 13.43 -6.64
C LYS A 164 7.56 14.50 -7.72
N GLU A 165 8.02 14.16 -8.91
CA GLU A 165 8.04 15.08 -10.06
C GLU A 165 6.61 15.44 -10.52
N TYR A 166 5.70 14.45 -10.52
CA TYR A 166 4.31 14.64 -10.93
C TYR A 166 3.52 15.46 -9.90
N ASN A 167 3.68 15.17 -8.61
CA ASN A 167 3.02 15.92 -7.54
C ASN A 167 4.07 16.38 -6.50
N LYS A 168 4.50 17.64 -6.64
CA LYS A 168 5.53 18.22 -5.74
C LYS A 168 5.06 18.41 -4.30
N LYS A 169 3.75 18.40 -4.05
CA LYS A 169 3.18 18.60 -2.70
C LYS A 169 3.17 17.32 -1.87
N VAL A 170 3.02 16.15 -2.51
CA VAL A 170 2.96 14.87 -1.80
C VAL A 170 4.31 14.55 -1.16
N PHE A 171 4.30 14.02 0.06
CA PHE A 171 5.50 13.42 0.66
C PHE A 171 5.75 12.06 0.01
N THR A 172 6.98 11.82 -0.44
CA THR A 172 7.40 10.48 -0.86
C THR A 172 8.10 9.78 0.29
N LYS A 173 7.76 8.52 0.52
CA LYS A 173 8.30 7.69 1.59
C LYS A 173 8.76 6.35 1.01
N SER A 174 9.78 5.77 1.63
CA SER A 174 10.25 4.42 1.33
C SER A 174 10.65 3.72 2.60
N GLY A 175 10.72 2.38 2.54
CA GLY A 175 11.19 1.54 3.62
C GLY A 175 12.17 0.49 3.13
N ILE A 176 13.06 0.08 4.02
CA ILE A 176 13.95 -1.07 3.85
C ILE A 176 13.87 -1.96 5.08
N MET A 177 14.02 -3.26 4.86
CA MET A 177 14.20 -4.25 5.91
C MET A 177 15.69 -4.54 6.08
N VAL A 178 16.10 -4.70 7.33
CA VAL A 178 17.49 -4.99 7.70
C VAL A 178 17.58 -6.42 8.23
N GLY A 179 18.65 -7.13 7.86
CA GLY A 179 18.88 -8.52 8.29
C GLY A 179 18.59 -9.56 7.21
N LEU A 180 18.33 -9.14 5.95
CA LEU A 180 18.11 -10.06 4.82
C LEU A 180 19.41 -10.55 4.15
N GLY A 181 20.57 -10.14 4.66
CA GLY A 181 21.90 -10.46 4.13
C GLY A 181 22.57 -9.29 3.41
N GLU A 182 22.05 -8.07 3.56
CA GLU A 182 22.73 -6.85 3.11
C GLU A 182 24.00 -6.59 3.94
N THR A 183 24.91 -5.83 3.34
CA THR A 183 26.10 -5.27 4.02
C THR A 183 25.94 -3.75 4.13
N LYS A 184 26.95 -3.03 4.56
CA LYS A 184 26.91 -1.56 4.70
C LYS A 184 27.10 -0.83 3.35
N GLU A 185 26.63 -1.43 2.27
CA GLU A 185 26.63 -0.79 0.94
C GLU A 185 25.57 0.30 0.77
#